data_5a101ac9a01002a56ba9cd9f355bdece
#
_entry.id   5a101ac9a01002a56ba9cd9f355bdece
#
_cell.length_a   1.000
_cell.length_b   1.000
_cell.length_c   1.000
_cell.angle_alpha   90.00
_cell.angle_beta   90.00
_cell.angle_gamma   90.00
#
_symmetry.space_group_name_H-M   'P 1'
#
loop_
_entity.id
_entity.type
_entity.pdbx_description
1 polymer ?
#
loop_
_entity_poly.entity_id
_entity_poly.type
_entity_poly.pdbx_seq_one_letter_code
_entity_poly.pdbx_strand_id
1 'polypeptide(L)'
;MTDQTAFVRQTITEPRRPPVRTTGIVGFARERLFNTPLNIMITLIGAALLWLILVPIFKFLFVDAVWQGSDRNACLEANVGRVVGACWPFVQAKFDQFIYGFYPEDQRWRVNLTFALGALLLLPLLIPRAPAKTLNSGLFFFAYPVIGFFLLRGGGLKGFAIHWIADLGSGFAASLVDAGRQLAQAGASMSRGWLSAPAAWIGEGLAWFGQGLGWLIWPLEWLRDYTEKFHSPLWADLISTAIIVSLIAFFVTGGFRNGWRALFGSIAAFAGIALVIAVMGLDKGGLPIVDTRSWGGLLVTLVVSVTGIVASMPVGMILALGRRSTIPLIRVFSIAFIEFWRGVPLITVLFFATYMLPLFLPGNFTVDGLVRVLIGIALFAGAYNAEVIRGGLQAVPRGQGEAASALGLSYWKTTGLIVMPQALRNVIPALVNSFIALFKDTTLVLIVAIFDLLGQLRASFADPNWATPTTLFTGFAFTGIIYFVFCFGMSRYSLFVERRLNAHKNV
;
A
#
# COMPACT_ATOMS: atom_id res chain seq x y z
N MET A 1 68.68 -36.04 -21.74
CA MET A 1 67.21 -35.93 -21.34
C MET A 1 67.21 -35.72 -19.83
N THR A 2 67.11 -34.47 -19.40
CA THR A 2 67.03 -34.09 -17.99
C THR A 2 65.56 -34.10 -17.57
N ASP A 3 65.24 -35.09 -16.73
CA ASP A 3 63.92 -35.20 -16.06
C ASP A 3 63.68 -33.95 -15.21
N GLN A 4 62.83 -33.04 -15.69
CA GLN A 4 62.29 -31.96 -14.89
C GLN A 4 61.21 -32.56 -14.00
N THR A 5 61.57 -33.00 -12.81
CA THR A 5 60.61 -33.37 -11.76
C THR A 5 59.83 -32.12 -11.38
N ALA A 6 58.54 -32.04 -11.77
CA ALA A 6 57.66 -31.00 -11.35
C ALA A 6 57.60 -30.98 -9.80
N PHE A 7 58.04 -29.87 -9.21
CA PHE A 7 57.97 -29.70 -7.76
C PHE A 7 56.51 -29.46 -7.34
N VAL A 8 55.89 -30.49 -6.81
CA VAL A 8 54.55 -30.38 -6.21
C VAL A 8 54.70 -30.08 -4.72
N ARG A 9 54.34 -28.91 -4.29
CA ARG A 9 54.28 -28.56 -2.87
C ARG A 9 53.25 -29.42 -2.15
N GLN A 10 53.67 -30.11 -1.09
CA GLN A 10 52.81 -30.94 -0.25
C GLN A 10 52.11 -30.16 0.89
N THR A 11 52.50 -28.91 1.11
CA THR A 11 51.90 -28.02 2.14
C THR A 11 51.24 -26.81 1.50
N ILE A 12 50.01 -26.53 1.90
CA ILE A 12 49.30 -25.32 1.51
C ILE A 12 50.02 -24.13 2.16
N THR A 13 50.58 -23.24 1.36
CA THR A 13 51.17 -21.99 1.87
C THR A 13 50.08 -21.10 2.40
N GLU A 14 50.27 -20.57 3.62
CA GLU A 14 49.38 -19.57 4.17
C GLU A 14 49.20 -18.41 3.18
N PRO A 15 47.96 -17.92 2.99
CA PRO A 15 47.69 -16.82 2.08
C PRO A 15 48.47 -15.58 2.54
N ARG A 16 49.42 -15.13 1.74
CA ARG A 16 50.15 -13.89 2.01
C ARG A 16 49.19 -12.72 1.86
N ARG A 17 49.25 -11.78 2.80
CA ARG A 17 48.50 -10.52 2.66
C ARG A 17 48.88 -9.85 1.35
N PRO A 18 47.89 -9.39 0.53
CA PRO A 18 48.19 -8.70 -0.70
C PRO A 18 49.03 -7.44 -0.40
N PRO A 19 49.92 -7.02 -1.35
CA PRO A 19 50.76 -5.84 -1.16
C PRO A 19 49.89 -4.63 -0.81
N VAL A 20 50.33 -3.79 0.13
CA VAL A 20 49.62 -2.58 0.58
C VAL A 20 49.25 -1.63 -0.58
N ARG A 21 50.02 -1.69 -1.66
CA ARG A 21 49.75 -0.89 -2.90
C ARG A 21 48.55 -1.37 -3.73
N THR A 22 48.04 -2.59 -3.48
CA THR A 22 46.89 -3.16 -4.22
C THR A 22 45.65 -3.27 -3.36
N THR A 23 45.73 -2.92 -2.06
CA THR A 23 44.60 -2.97 -1.11
C THR A 23 44.25 -1.60 -0.56
N GLY A 24 42.97 -1.43 -0.22
CA GLY A 24 42.44 -0.18 0.36
C GLY A 24 42.18 0.89 -0.69
N ILE A 25 41.99 2.13 -0.20
CA ILE A 25 41.61 3.29 -1.03
C ILE A 25 42.67 3.61 -2.09
N VAL A 26 43.94 3.48 -1.72
CA VAL A 26 45.05 3.76 -2.65
C VAL A 26 45.13 2.70 -3.76
N GLY A 27 44.97 1.40 -3.43
CA GLY A 27 44.89 0.35 -4.44
C GLY A 27 43.72 0.53 -5.38
N PHE A 28 42.53 0.81 -4.83
CA PHE A 28 41.35 1.09 -5.63
C PHE A 28 41.54 2.30 -6.58
N ALA A 29 42.09 3.40 -6.08
CA ALA A 29 42.33 4.58 -6.89
C ALA A 29 43.30 4.26 -8.05
N ARG A 30 44.40 3.58 -7.78
CA ARG A 30 45.41 3.25 -8.79
C ARG A 30 44.86 2.26 -9.83
N GLU A 31 44.17 1.22 -9.43
CA GLU A 31 43.68 0.17 -10.34
C GLU A 31 42.41 0.52 -11.10
N ARG A 32 41.55 1.37 -10.52
CA ARG A 32 40.24 1.68 -11.11
C ARG A 32 40.14 3.07 -11.70
N LEU A 33 40.80 4.07 -11.07
CA LEU A 33 40.67 5.46 -11.46
C LEU A 33 41.86 5.95 -12.32
N PHE A 34 43.08 5.46 -12.05
CA PHE A 34 44.32 6.02 -12.65
C PHE A 34 45.18 4.96 -13.36
N ASN A 35 44.61 3.84 -13.82
CA ASN A 35 45.36 2.75 -14.43
C ASN A 35 45.69 3.00 -15.93
N THR A 36 44.89 3.78 -16.66
CA THR A 36 45.08 4.10 -18.05
C THR A 36 44.90 5.60 -18.30
N PRO A 37 45.51 6.19 -19.37
CA PRO A 37 45.32 7.60 -19.71
C PRO A 37 43.85 7.97 -19.87
N LEU A 38 43.05 7.08 -20.47
CA LEU A 38 41.61 7.31 -20.65
C LEU A 38 40.88 7.36 -19.30
N ASN A 39 41.17 6.43 -18.36
CA ASN A 39 40.57 6.43 -17.04
C ASN A 39 40.97 7.65 -16.20
N ILE A 40 42.22 8.13 -16.36
CA ILE A 40 42.67 9.39 -15.74
C ILE A 40 41.81 10.55 -16.25
N MET A 41 41.67 10.68 -17.58
CA MET A 41 40.88 11.75 -18.19
C MET A 41 39.42 11.72 -17.73
N ILE A 42 38.76 10.54 -17.76
CA ILE A 42 37.37 10.36 -17.29
C ILE A 42 37.24 10.69 -15.78
N THR A 43 38.22 10.27 -14.98
CA THR A 43 38.20 10.55 -13.53
C THR A 43 38.35 12.04 -13.24
N LEU A 44 39.25 12.75 -13.97
CA LEU A 44 39.42 14.19 -13.82
C LEU A 44 38.20 14.97 -14.28
N ILE A 45 37.59 14.59 -15.41
CA ILE A 45 36.35 15.19 -15.90
C ILE A 45 35.22 14.95 -14.90
N GLY A 46 35.07 13.72 -14.41
CA GLY A 46 34.06 13.38 -13.39
C GLY A 46 34.27 14.15 -12.10
N ALA A 47 35.49 14.25 -11.61
CA ALA A 47 35.83 15.03 -10.41
C ALA A 47 35.54 16.53 -10.62
N ALA A 48 35.89 17.09 -11.78
CA ALA A 48 35.57 18.48 -12.11
C ALA A 48 34.08 18.74 -12.18
N LEU A 49 33.28 17.85 -12.78
CA LEU A 49 31.84 17.96 -12.85
C LEU A 49 31.22 17.85 -11.44
N LEU A 50 31.69 16.90 -10.62
CA LEU A 50 31.25 16.79 -9.23
C LEU A 50 31.57 18.04 -8.42
N TRP A 51 32.74 18.63 -8.60
CA TRP A 51 33.14 19.88 -7.95
C TRP A 51 32.23 21.03 -8.37
N LEU A 52 31.99 21.19 -9.66
CA LEU A 52 31.14 22.25 -10.23
C LEU A 52 29.68 22.14 -9.76
N ILE A 53 29.20 20.94 -9.42
CA ILE A 53 27.83 20.72 -8.95
C ILE A 53 27.76 20.78 -7.41
N LEU A 54 28.62 20.04 -6.73
CA LEU A 54 28.49 19.85 -5.27
C LEU A 54 28.92 21.11 -4.49
N VAL A 55 29.94 21.83 -4.96
CA VAL A 55 30.42 23.04 -4.25
C VAL A 55 29.38 24.16 -4.22
N PRO A 56 28.73 24.54 -5.35
CA PRO A 56 27.64 25.50 -5.30
C PRO A 56 26.45 25.05 -4.46
N ILE A 57 26.05 23.77 -4.54
CA ILE A 57 24.99 23.23 -3.69
C ILE A 57 25.36 23.33 -2.21
N PHE A 58 26.56 22.92 -1.85
CA PHE A 58 27.02 23.02 -0.47
C PHE A 58 27.10 24.46 0.02
N LYS A 59 27.64 25.39 -0.80
CA LYS A 59 27.64 26.82 -0.47
C LYS A 59 26.22 27.32 -0.26
N PHE A 60 25.30 27.03 -1.19
CA PHE A 60 23.91 27.46 -1.09
C PHE A 60 23.23 26.94 0.17
N LEU A 61 23.39 25.65 0.49
CA LEU A 61 22.66 25.01 1.60
C LEU A 61 23.23 25.33 2.98
N PHE A 62 24.56 25.61 3.09
CA PHE A 62 25.24 25.70 4.37
C PHE A 62 26.03 26.98 4.58
N VAL A 63 26.85 27.41 3.62
CA VAL A 63 27.78 28.54 3.81
C VAL A 63 27.05 29.87 3.69
N ASP A 64 26.30 30.04 2.61
CA ASP A 64 25.56 31.26 2.32
C ASP A 64 24.14 31.24 2.91
N ALA A 65 23.78 30.15 3.60
CA ALA A 65 22.46 29.94 4.19
C ALA A 65 22.17 30.92 5.33
N VAL A 66 20.89 31.25 5.45
CA VAL A 66 20.33 31.96 6.60
C VAL A 66 19.63 30.91 7.48
N TRP A 67 20.00 30.91 8.76
CA TRP A 67 19.51 29.93 9.74
C TRP A 67 18.46 30.47 10.71
N GLN A 68 18.43 31.81 10.91
CA GLN A 68 17.54 32.48 11.85
C GLN A 68 16.89 33.70 11.20
N GLY A 69 15.60 33.88 11.45
CA GLY A 69 14.81 35.01 10.96
C GLY A 69 13.32 34.81 11.24
N SER A 70 12.57 35.88 11.37
CA SER A 70 11.14 35.87 11.65
C SER A 70 10.28 36.07 10.39
N ASP A 71 10.85 36.63 9.33
CA ASP A 71 10.18 36.95 8.09
C ASP A 71 11.11 36.88 6.87
N ARG A 72 10.57 37.17 5.68
CA ARG A 72 11.31 37.16 4.42
C ARG A 72 12.50 38.13 4.41
N ASN A 73 12.46 39.23 5.22
CA ASN A 73 13.48 40.26 5.21
C ASN A 73 14.84 39.71 5.66
N ALA A 74 14.82 38.69 6.54
CA ALA A 74 16.03 37.98 6.93
C ALA A 74 16.71 37.21 5.78
N CYS A 75 15.99 36.90 4.71
CA CYS A 75 16.47 36.14 3.56
C CYS A 75 16.59 36.98 2.27
N LEU A 76 16.56 38.30 2.37
CA LEU A 76 16.79 39.23 1.28
C LEU A 76 18.23 39.77 1.28
N GLU A 77 18.93 39.64 0.16
CA GLU A 77 20.31 40.12 0.01
C GLU A 77 20.46 41.60 0.33
N ALA A 78 19.45 42.40 -0.06
CA ALA A 78 19.43 43.84 0.21
C ALA A 78 19.49 44.18 1.72
N ASN A 79 18.97 43.32 2.57
CA ASN A 79 18.94 43.54 4.03
C ASN A 79 20.11 42.86 4.75
N VAL A 80 20.61 41.76 4.20
CA VAL A 80 21.70 40.95 4.79
C VAL A 80 23.08 41.48 4.38
N GLY A 81 23.16 42.22 3.27
CA GLY A 81 24.42 42.77 2.73
C GLY A 81 25.41 41.75 2.19
N ARG A 82 24.96 40.51 1.96
CA ARG A 82 25.74 39.42 1.33
C ARG A 82 24.86 38.55 0.47
N VAL A 83 25.47 37.71 -0.39
CA VAL A 83 24.77 36.69 -1.13
C VAL A 83 24.04 35.78 -0.16
N VAL A 84 22.75 35.57 -0.41
CA VAL A 84 21.88 34.72 0.42
C VAL A 84 21.64 33.40 -0.32
N GLY A 85 22.02 32.31 0.34
CA GLY A 85 21.70 30.96 -0.08
C GLY A 85 20.34 30.47 0.45
N ALA A 86 20.32 29.29 1.05
CA ALA A 86 19.09 28.69 1.57
C ALA A 86 18.50 29.50 2.74
N CYS A 87 17.19 29.73 2.68
CA CYS A 87 16.41 30.39 3.72
C CYS A 87 15.75 29.35 4.66
N TRP A 88 16.49 28.82 5.61
CA TRP A 88 15.99 27.82 6.56
C TRP A 88 14.89 28.32 7.50
N PRO A 89 14.82 29.60 7.90
CA PRO A 89 13.70 30.14 8.67
C PRO A 89 12.34 29.92 8.02
N PHE A 90 12.26 29.96 6.68
CA PHE A 90 11.06 29.60 5.94
C PHE A 90 10.62 28.15 6.25
N VAL A 91 11.56 27.21 6.21
CA VAL A 91 11.28 25.80 6.50
C VAL A 91 10.84 25.62 7.96
N GLN A 92 11.49 26.34 8.89
CA GLN A 92 11.12 26.28 10.31
C GLN A 92 9.71 26.83 10.54
N ALA A 93 9.37 27.97 9.95
CA ALA A 93 8.06 28.60 10.09
C ALA A 93 6.93 27.77 9.46
N LYS A 94 7.24 27.02 8.37
CA LYS A 94 6.26 26.18 7.66
C LYS A 94 6.36 24.70 8.02
N PHE A 95 7.21 24.32 8.98
CA PHE A 95 7.49 22.93 9.31
C PHE A 95 6.23 22.15 9.64
N ASP A 96 5.37 22.69 10.48
CA ASP A 96 4.11 22.08 10.87
C ASP A 96 3.18 21.87 9.66
N GLN A 97 3.12 22.84 8.76
CA GLN A 97 2.35 22.71 7.51
C GLN A 97 2.93 21.62 6.61
N PHE A 98 4.25 21.44 6.56
CA PHE A 98 4.89 20.38 5.79
C PHE A 98 4.68 18.99 6.38
N ILE A 99 4.48 18.88 7.69
CA ILE A 99 4.21 17.58 8.34
C ILE A 99 2.73 17.24 8.35
N TYR A 100 1.88 18.18 8.79
CA TYR A 100 0.47 17.93 9.09
C TYR A 100 -0.51 18.52 8.06
N GLY A 101 -0.05 19.39 7.15
CA GLY A 101 -0.93 20.19 6.30
C GLY A 101 -1.71 21.22 7.10
N PHE A 102 -3.02 21.24 6.89
CA PHE A 102 -3.96 22.10 7.62
C PHE A 102 -4.71 21.35 8.74
N TYR A 103 -4.11 20.27 9.25
CA TYR A 103 -4.67 19.52 10.37
C TYR A 103 -4.76 20.38 11.61
N PRO A 104 -5.92 20.41 12.36
CA PRO A 104 -6.12 21.27 13.53
C PRO A 104 -5.02 21.07 14.59
N GLU A 105 -4.51 22.18 15.16
CA GLU A 105 -3.36 22.14 16.06
C GLU A 105 -3.64 21.35 17.34
N ASP A 106 -4.81 21.52 17.91
CA ASP A 106 -5.29 20.81 19.11
C ASP A 106 -5.41 19.29 18.89
N GLN A 107 -5.50 18.84 17.62
CA GLN A 107 -5.68 17.44 17.26
C GLN A 107 -4.40 16.78 16.71
N ARG A 108 -3.29 17.49 16.52
CA ARG A 108 -2.02 16.97 15.95
C ARG A 108 -1.43 15.81 16.75
N TRP A 109 -1.72 15.72 18.05
CA TRP A 109 -1.31 14.58 18.86
C TRP A 109 -1.77 13.24 18.30
N ARG A 110 -2.91 13.21 17.61
CA ARG A 110 -3.49 12.01 16.98
C ARG A 110 -2.62 11.54 15.80
N VAL A 111 -2.11 12.47 15.01
CA VAL A 111 -1.18 12.19 13.91
C VAL A 111 0.12 11.62 14.46
N ASN A 112 0.66 12.26 15.51
CA ASN A 112 1.89 11.81 16.16
C ASN A 112 1.72 10.40 16.76
N LEU A 113 0.59 10.14 17.40
CA LEU A 113 0.27 8.82 17.94
C LEU A 113 0.15 7.78 16.82
N THR A 114 -0.48 8.13 15.70
CA THR A 114 -0.59 7.24 14.53
C THR A 114 0.79 6.91 13.98
N PHE A 115 1.68 7.89 13.81
CA PHE A 115 3.06 7.66 13.37
C PHE A 115 3.85 6.81 14.36
N ALA A 116 3.72 7.08 15.66
CA ALA A 116 4.38 6.32 16.71
C ALA A 116 3.92 4.85 16.73
N LEU A 117 2.61 4.59 16.65
CA LEU A 117 2.05 3.24 16.57
C LEU A 117 2.49 2.53 15.29
N GLY A 118 2.47 3.23 14.14
CA GLY A 118 2.96 2.68 12.88
C GLY A 118 4.42 2.28 12.96
N ALA A 119 5.29 3.13 13.50
CA ALA A 119 6.70 2.83 13.71
C ALA A 119 6.90 1.67 14.71
N LEU A 120 6.17 1.67 15.83
CA LEU A 120 6.24 0.62 16.85
C LEU A 120 5.90 -0.77 16.29
N LEU A 121 4.89 -0.85 15.42
CA LEU A 121 4.47 -2.10 14.80
C LEU A 121 5.34 -2.48 13.59
N LEU A 122 5.85 -1.50 12.83
CA LEU A 122 6.70 -1.73 11.67
C LEU A 122 8.10 -2.18 12.06
N LEU A 123 8.73 -1.55 13.07
CA LEU A 123 10.10 -1.86 13.45
C LEU A 123 10.35 -3.34 13.77
N PRO A 124 9.52 -4.05 14.57
CA PRO A 124 9.70 -5.48 14.81
C PRO A 124 9.55 -6.33 13.54
N LEU A 125 8.74 -5.90 12.57
CA LEU A 125 8.62 -6.62 11.29
C LEU A 125 9.91 -6.51 10.46
N LEU A 126 10.59 -5.37 10.53
CA LEU A 126 11.85 -5.14 9.85
C LEU A 126 13.02 -5.88 10.51
N ILE A 127 12.96 -6.16 11.83
CA ILE A 127 14.01 -6.88 12.55
C ILE A 127 13.84 -8.39 12.36
N PRO A 128 14.79 -9.08 11.74
CA PRO A 128 14.61 -10.49 11.40
C PRO A 128 14.43 -11.46 12.57
N ARG A 129 14.97 -11.13 13.75
CA ARG A 129 14.93 -11.99 14.97
C ARG A 129 13.87 -11.56 15.99
N ALA A 130 13.01 -10.59 15.66
CA ALA A 130 11.97 -10.15 16.58
C ALA A 130 10.99 -11.29 16.91
N PRO A 131 10.59 -11.43 18.18
CA PRO A 131 9.60 -12.43 18.59
C PRO A 131 8.19 -12.06 18.08
N ALA A 132 7.28 -13.02 18.11
CA ALA A 132 5.85 -12.85 17.81
C ALA A 132 5.52 -12.17 16.45
N LYS A 133 6.32 -12.43 15.41
CA LYS A 133 6.14 -11.79 14.09
C LYS A 133 4.76 -11.98 13.49
N THR A 134 4.15 -13.16 13.64
CA THR A 134 2.81 -13.45 13.11
C THR A 134 1.76 -12.55 13.76
N LEU A 135 1.80 -12.41 15.10
CA LEU A 135 0.91 -11.51 15.82
C LEU A 135 1.14 -10.06 15.39
N ASN A 136 2.41 -9.64 15.35
CA ASN A 136 2.74 -8.27 14.97
C ASN A 136 2.37 -7.95 13.52
N SER A 137 2.49 -8.93 12.59
CA SER A 137 1.99 -8.79 11.23
C SER A 137 0.47 -8.62 11.21
N GLY A 138 -0.25 -9.44 11.98
CA GLY A 138 -1.70 -9.29 12.11
C GLY A 138 -2.09 -7.92 12.63
N LEU A 139 -1.44 -7.44 13.68
CA LEU A 139 -1.70 -6.10 14.23
C LEU A 139 -1.37 -4.99 13.22
N PHE A 140 -0.25 -5.09 12.50
CA PHE A 140 0.16 -4.05 11.53
C PHE A 140 -0.74 -4.02 10.29
N PHE A 141 -1.09 -5.17 9.72
CA PHE A 141 -1.86 -5.19 8.47
C PHE A 141 -3.37 -5.09 8.65
N PHE A 142 -3.92 -5.46 9.81
CA PHE A 142 -5.37 -5.45 10.04
C PHE A 142 -5.81 -4.45 11.12
N ALA A 143 -5.19 -4.42 12.28
CA ALA A 143 -5.62 -3.55 13.37
C ALA A 143 -5.14 -2.09 13.17
N TYR A 144 -3.89 -1.89 12.79
CA TYR A 144 -3.31 -0.55 12.64
C TYR A 144 -4.01 0.31 11.57
N PRO A 145 -4.37 -0.17 10.37
CA PRO A 145 -5.11 0.66 9.41
C PRO A 145 -6.45 1.15 9.94
N VAL A 146 -7.15 0.31 10.70
CA VAL A 146 -8.45 0.66 11.30
C VAL A 146 -8.24 1.69 12.43
N ILE A 147 -7.31 1.43 13.34
CA ILE A 147 -6.97 2.35 14.44
C ILE A 147 -6.47 3.68 13.88
N GLY A 148 -5.57 3.65 12.91
CA GLY A 148 -5.01 4.83 12.27
C GLY A 148 -6.07 5.68 11.58
N PHE A 149 -7.03 5.03 10.91
CA PHE A 149 -8.14 5.74 10.28
C PHE A 149 -9.00 6.50 11.31
N PHE A 150 -9.39 5.88 12.43
CA PHE A 150 -10.15 6.55 13.49
C PHE A 150 -9.34 7.61 14.23
N LEU A 151 -8.07 7.38 14.44
CA LEU A 151 -7.19 8.41 15.02
C LEU A 151 -7.11 9.63 14.11
N LEU A 152 -6.88 9.44 12.82
CA LEU A 152 -6.66 10.54 11.88
C LEU A 152 -7.95 11.27 11.52
N ARG A 153 -9.01 10.55 11.17
CA ARG A 153 -10.30 11.15 10.78
C ARG A 153 -11.12 11.59 11.98
N GLY A 154 -11.05 10.85 13.07
CA GLY A 154 -12.00 10.99 14.18
C GLY A 154 -13.38 10.45 13.83
N GLY A 155 -14.37 10.93 14.54
CA GLY A 155 -15.72 10.41 14.47
C GLY A 155 -15.87 9.11 15.24
N GLY A 156 -17.11 8.75 15.46
CA GLY A 156 -17.50 7.41 15.89
C GLY A 156 -17.81 6.53 14.69
N LEU A 157 -18.12 5.29 14.96
CA LEU A 157 -18.58 4.34 13.96
C LEU A 157 -20.04 4.57 13.55
N LYS A 158 -20.74 5.50 14.22
CA LYS A 158 -22.16 5.80 13.97
C LYS A 158 -22.45 6.19 12.51
N GLY A 159 -21.52 6.81 11.80
CA GLY A 159 -21.67 7.17 10.39
C GLY A 159 -21.18 6.10 9.41
N PHE A 160 -20.68 4.97 9.88
CA PHE A 160 -20.10 3.89 9.07
C PHE A 160 -21.03 2.69 8.84
N ALA A 161 -22.25 2.73 9.37
CA ALA A 161 -23.21 1.69 9.05
C ALA A 161 -23.59 1.79 7.56
N ILE A 162 -23.28 0.77 6.82
CA ILE A 162 -23.58 0.64 5.39
C ILE A 162 -24.71 -0.38 5.16
N HIS A 163 -25.18 -1.03 6.21
CA HIS A 163 -26.22 -2.09 6.18
C HIS A 163 -26.01 -3.08 5.03
N TRP A 164 -24.72 -3.37 4.74
CA TRP A 164 -24.31 -4.01 3.50
C TRP A 164 -24.97 -5.36 3.24
N ILE A 165 -25.30 -6.11 4.31
CA ILE A 165 -25.99 -7.38 4.17
C ILE A 165 -27.50 -7.18 4.06
N ALA A 166 -28.09 -6.32 4.91
CA ALA A 166 -29.50 -6.04 4.86
C ALA A 166 -29.89 -5.35 3.55
N ASP A 167 -29.20 -4.27 3.17
CA ASP A 167 -29.57 -3.47 2.00
C ASP A 167 -29.10 -4.07 0.67
N LEU A 168 -27.86 -4.56 0.59
CA LEU A 168 -27.38 -5.25 -0.62
C LEU A 168 -28.06 -6.59 -0.80
N GLY A 169 -28.31 -7.32 0.29
CA GLY A 169 -28.95 -8.62 0.23
C GLY A 169 -30.40 -8.51 -0.17
N SER A 170 -31.17 -7.59 0.42
CA SER A 170 -32.57 -7.35 0.05
C SER A 170 -32.70 -6.77 -1.35
N GLY A 171 -31.84 -5.83 -1.74
CA GLY A 171 -31.77 -5.30 -3.09
C GLY A 171 -31.49 -6.38 -4.14
N PHE A 172 -30.56 -7.30 -3.85
CA PHE A 172 -30.27 -8.43 -4.72
C PHE A 172 -31.43 -9.42 -4.77
N ALA A 173 -32.05 -9.75 -3.65
CA ALA A 173 -33.24 -10.61 -3.60
C ALA A 173 -34.39 -10.01 -4.39
N ALA A 174 -34.67 -8.72 -4.24
CA ALA A 174 -35.70 -7.99 -5.00
C ALA A 174 -35.40 -7.99 -6.51
N SER A 175 -34.16 -7.73 -6.90
CA SER A 175 -33.75 -7.76 -8.33
C SER A 175 -33.93 -9.13 -8.97
N LEU A 176 -33.68 -10.23 -8.23
CA LEU A 176 -33.93 -11.59 -8.71
C LEU A 176 -35.42 -11.87 -8.86
N VAL A 177 -36.24 -11.41 -7.93
CA VAL A 177 -37.73 -11.54 -8.03
C VAL A 177 -38.24 -10.79 -9.25
N ASP A 178 -37.80 -9.56 -9.47
CA ASP A 178 -38.22 -8.75 -10.60
C ASP A 178 -37.75 -9.29 -11.95
N ALA A 179 -36.48 -9.69 -12.04
CA ALA A 179 -35.95 -10.34 -13.24
C ALA A 179 -36.68 -11.66 -13.53
N GLY A 180 -36.96 -12.44 -12.48
CA GLY A 180 -37.72 -13.68 -12.60
C GLY A 180 -39.15 -13.46 -13.11
N ARG A 181 -39.84 -12.47 -12.58
CA ARG A 181 -41.19 -12.09 -13.02
C ARG A 181 -41.20 -11.59 -14.47
N GLN A 182 -40.25 -10.74 -14.85
CA GLN A 182 -40.10 -10.25 -16.21
C GLN A 182 -39.85 -11.40 -17.21
N LEU A 183 -38.99 -12.35 -16.85
CA LEU A 183 -38.67 -13.50 -17.67
C LEU A 183 -39.89 -14.44 -17.80
N ALA A 184 -40.63 -14.68 -16.73
CA ALA A 184 -41.84 -15.46 -16.72
C ALA A 184 -42.94 -14.80 -17.59
N GLN A 185 -43.12 -13.50 -17.49
CA GLN A 185 -44.07 -12.75 -18.32
C GLN A 185 -43.67 -12.75 -19.79
N ALA A 186 -42.38 -12.57 -20.11
CA ALA A 186 -41.86 -12.69 -21.46
C ALA A 186 -42.08 -14.07 -22.05
N GLY A 187 -41.85 -15.14 -21.26
CA GLY A 187 -42.17 -16.53 -21.64
C GLY A 187 -43.63 -16.74 -21.91
N ALA A 188 -44.54 -16.21 -21.08
CA ALA A 188 -45.97 -16.32 -21.25
C ALA A 188 -46.52 -15.51 -22.45
N SER A 189 -45.88 -14.41 -22.83
CA SER A 189 -46.26 -13.58 -23.97
C SER A 189 -45.76 -14.11 -25.32
N MET A 190 -44.83 -15.05 -25.35
CA MET A 190 -44.35 -15.72 -26.59
C MET A 190 -45.36 -16.69 -27.14
N SER A 191 -46.07 -16.25 -28.19
CA SER A 191 -47.01 -17.13 -28.88
C SER A 191 -46.29 -18.31 -29.58
N ARG A 192 -46.39 -19.54 -29.02
CA ARG A 192 -45.98 -20.79 -29.61
C ARG A 192 -44.52 -20.96 -30.03
N GLY A 193 -43.57 -20.56 -29.20
CA GLY A 193 -42.16 -20.95 -29.40
C GLY A 193 -41.72 -22.07 -28.43
N TRP A 194 -40.79 -22.92 -28.85
CA TRP A 194 -40.19 -23.96 -27.99
C TRP A 194 -39.48 -23.40 -26.75
N LEU A 195 -39.20 -22.11 -26.73
CA LEU A 195 -38.57 -21.38 -25.60
C LEU A 195 -39.57 -20.80 -24.60
N SER A 196 -40.89 -20.78 -24.90
CA SER A 196 -41.90 -20.16 -24.03
C SER A 196 -42.03 -20.85 -22.64
N ALA A 197 -42.16 -22.19 -22.67
CA ALA A 197 -42.26 -22.96 -21.43
C ALA A 197 -40.96 -22.93 -20.59
N PRO A 198 -39.74 -23.15 -21.15
CA PRO A 198 -38.50 -23.01 -20.43
C PRO A 198 -38.28 -21.60 -19.82
N ALA A 199 -38.60 -20.54 -20.57
CA ALA A 199 -38.45 -19.16 -20.09
C ALA A 199 -39.36 -18.87 -18.89
N ALA A 200 -40.63 -19.31 -18.98
CA ALA A 200 -41.57 -19.16 -17.84
C ALA A 200 -41.09 -19.93 -16.60
N TRP A 201 -40.67 -21.18 -16.76
CA TRP A 201 -40.17 -22.01 -15.67
C TRP A 201 -38.90 -21.45 -15.00
N ILE A 202 -37.94 -21.00 -15.78
CA ILE A 202 -36.71 -20.36 -15.28
C ILE A 202 -37.06 -19.07 -14.56
N GLY A 203 -38.00 -18.29 -15.09
CA GLY A 203 -38.46 -17.04 -14.49
C GLY A 203 -39.14 -17.27 -13.13
N GLU A 204 -40.05 -18.25 -13.05
CA GLU A 204 -40.68 -18.64 -11.78
C GLU A 204 -39.66 -19.17 -10.78
N GLY A 205 -38.70 -20.02 -11.19
CA GLY A 205 -37.64 -20.53 -10.36
C GLY A 205 -36.74 -19.43 -9.79
N LEU A 206 -36.36 -18.43 -10.61
CA LEU A 206 -35.60 -17.27 -10.19
C LEU A 206 -36.39 -16.39 -9.18
N ALA A 207 -37.67 -16.16 -9.43
CA ALA A 207 -38.53 -15.42 -8.53
C ALA A 207 -38.69 -16.13 -7.18
N TRP A 208 -38.89 -17.44 -7.20
CA TRP A 208 -38.98 -18.27 -5.98
C TRP A 208 -37.66 -18.26 -5.19
N PHE A 209 -36.52 -18.37 -5.87
CA PHE A 209 -35.20 -18.29 -5.26
C PHE A 209 -34.94 -16.91 -4.64
N GLY A 210 -35.32 -15.82 -5.34
CA GLY A 210 -35.25 -14.46 -4.80
C GLY A 210 -36.11 -14.26 -3.56
N GLN A 211 -37.34 -14.82 -3.54
CA GLN A 211 -38.20 -14.81 -2.35
C GLN A 211 -37.58 -15.58 -1.18
N GLY A 212 -37.03 -16.76 -1.45
CA GLY A 212 -36.32 -17.56 -0.43
C GLY A 212 -35.13 -16.83 0.17
N LEU A 213 -34.35 -16.13 -0.64
CA LEU A 213 -33.28 -15.23 -0.20
C LEU A 213 -33.82 -14.07 0.67
N GLY A 214 -34.91 -13.44 0.29
CA GLY A 214 -35.57 -12.41 1.10
C GLY A 214 -35.96 -12.90 2.48
N TRP A 215 -36.51 -14.11 2.58
CA TRP A 215 -36.83 -14.72 3.85
C TRP A 215 -35.60 -15.00 4.74
N LEU A 216 -34.47 -15.38 4.13
CA LEU A 216 -33.20 -15.55 4.84
C LEU A 216 -32.60 -14.23 5.34
N ILE A 217 -32.85 -13.12 4.62
CA ILE A 217 -32.31 -11.80 4.92
C ILE A 217 -33.22 -11.03 5.90
N TRP A 218 -34.52 -11.33 5.94
CA TRP A 218 -35.49 -10.68 6.81
C TRP A 218 -35.06 -10.54 8.30
N PRO A 219 -34.44 -11.54 8.94
CA PRO A 219 -33.97 -11.37 10.33
C PRO A 219 -32.89 -10.31 10.47
N LEU A 220 -32.07 -10.09 9.42
CA LEU A 220 -31.02 -9.08 9.39
C LEU A 220 -31.60 -7.68 9.13
N GLU A 221 -32.66 -7.57 8.32
CA GLU A 221 -33.43 -6.33 8.14
C GLU A 221 -34.10 -5.95 9.46
N TRP A 222 -34.76 -6.91 10.13
CA TRP A 222 -35.33 -6.69 11.46
C TRP A 222 -34.27 -6.24 12.48
N LEU A 223 -33.10 -6.85 12.46
CA LEU A 223 -31.99 -6.47 13.34
C LEU A 223 -31.50 -5.05 13.02
N ARG A 224 -31.42 -4.66 11.76
CA ARG A 224 -31.10 -3.29 11.33
C ARG A 224 -32.11 -2.30 11.91
N ASP A 225 -33.40 -2.53 11.66
CA ASP A 225 -34.47 -1.62 12.09
C ASP A 225 -34.57 -1.53 13.62
N TYR A 226 -34.26 -2.62 14.31
CA TYR A 226 -34.19 -2.66 15.77
C TYR A 226 -33.00 -1.84 16.30
N THR A 227 -31.82 -1.99 15.71
CA THR A 227 -30.61 -1.29 16.16
C THR A 227 -30.62 0.19 15.81
N GLU A 228 -31.28 0.59 14.71
CA GLU A 228 -31.52 1.98 14.37
C GLU A 228 -32.33 2.72 15.44
N LYS A 229 -33.35 2.06 16.00
CA LYS A 229 -34.18 2.64 17.08
C LYS A 229 -33.42 2.87 18.37
N PHE A 230 -32.41 2.07 18.64
CA PHE A 230 -31.75 2.04 19.94
C PHE A 230 -30.38 2.68 20.02
N HIS A 231 -29.69 3.07 19.00
CA HIS A 231 -28.47 3.91 19.11
C HIS A 231 -27.41 3.81 18.00
N SER A 232 -27.29 2.71 17.28
CA SER A 232 -26.24 2.64 16.25
C SER A 232 -26.49 1.50 15.26
N PRO A 233 -26.75 1.82 14.01
CA PRO A 233 -26.90 0.84 12.93
C PRO A 233 -25.63 0.00 12.71
N LEU A 234 -24.49 0.45 13.20
CA LEU A 234 -23.23 -0.30 13.19
C LEU A 234 -23.33 -1.69 13.85
N TRP A 235 -24.12 -1.80 14.93
CA TRP A 235 -24.27 -3.07 15.63
C TRP A 235 -24.95 -4.12 14.75
N ALA A 236 -25.88 -3.72 13.87
CA ALA A 236 -26.49 -4.63 12.92
C ALA A 236 -25.47 -5.15 11.90
N ASP A 237 -24.63 -4.28 11.36
CA ASP A 237 -23.55 -4.67 10.44
C ASP A 237 -22.51 -5.56 11.10
N LEU A 238 -22.13 -5.26 12.34
CA LEU A 238 -21.14 -6.04 13.07
C LEU A 238 -21.68 -7.46 13.40
N ILE A 239 -22.92 -7.56 13.90
CA ILE A 239 -23.54 -8.83 14.25
C ILE A 239 -23.79 -9.67 13.00
N SER A 240 -24.35 -9.08 11.94
CA SER A 240 -24.59 -9.80 10.68
C SER A 240 -23.30 -10.27 10.02
N THR A 241 -22.26 -9.44 10.03
CA THR A 241 -20.92 -9.82 9.53
C THR A 241 -20.32 -10.94 10.39
N ALA A 242 -20.42 -10.83 11.72
CA ALA A 242 -19.94 -11.86 12.65
C ALA A 242 -20.62 -13.22 12.40
N ILE A 243 -21.93 -13.23 12.22
CA ILE A 243 -22.69 -14.45 11.91
C ILE A 243 -22.21 -15.09 10.60
N ILE A 244 -22.14 -14.29 9.51
CA ILE A 244 -21.78 -14.80 8.20
C ILE A 244 -20.34 -15.29 8.16
N VAL A 245 -19.39 -14.47 8.64
CA VAL A 245 -17.96 -14.86 8.67
C VAL A 245 -17.75 -16.09 9.54
N SER A 246 -18.43 -16.18 10.68
CA SER A 246 -18.31 -17.35 11.56
C SER A 246 -18.89 -18.61 10.94
N LEU A 247 -19.99 -18.52 10.22
CA LEU A 247 -20.56 -19.64 9.46
C LEU A 247 -19.66 -20.07 8.31
N ILE A 248 -19.13 -19.12 7.54
CA ILE A 248 -18.17 -19.40 6.46
C ILE A 248 -16.93 -20.08 7.04
N ALA A 249 -16.35 -19.53 8.11
CA ALA A 249 -15.18 -20.12 8.79
C ALA A 249 -15.47 -21.55 9.26
N PHE A 250 -16.64 -21.79 9.84
CA PHE A 250 -17.08 -23.11 10.28
C PHE A 250 -17.10 -24.12 9.13
N PHE A 251 -17.76 -23.79 8.02
CA PHE A 251 -17.89 -24.72 6.88
C PHE A 251 -16.58 -24.94 6.13
N VAL A 252 -15.79 -23.89 5.92
CA VAL A 252 -14.49 -23.96 5.19
C VAL A 252 -13.46 -24.77 5.97
N THR A 253 -13.49 -24.72 7.30
CA THR A 253 -12.51 -25.45 8.15
C THR A 253 -12.91 -26.88 8.48
N GLY A 254 -14.00 -27.38 7.91
CA GLY A 254 -14.42 -28.79 8.02
C GLY A 254 -15.78 -29.02 8.69
N GLY A 255 -16.59 -27.97 8.89
CA GLY A 255 -17.96 -28.05 9.38
C GLY A 255 -18.06 -28.73 10.73
N PHE A 256 -19.04 -29.63 10.88
CA PHE A 256 -19.30 -30.33 12.12
C PHE A 256 -18.15 -31.20 12.64
N ARG A 257 -17.15 -31.52 11.81
CA ARG A 257 -16.02 -32.36 12.21
C ARG A 257 -14.91 -31.57 12.89
N ASN A 258 -14.54 -30.39 12.38
CA ASN A 258 -13.39 -29.59 12.86
C ASN A 258 -13.65 -28.08 12.91
N GLY A 259 -14.80 -27.61 12.43
CA GLY A 259 -15.11 -26.18 12.26
C GLY A 259 -15.39 -25.43 13.57
N TRP A 260 -15.67 -26.12 14.68
CA TRP A 260 -16.02 -25.50 15.95
C TRP A 260 -14.96 -24.54 16.50
N ARG A 261 -13.68 -24.86 16.31
CA ARG A 261 -12.58 -23.97 16.74
C ARG A 261 -12.55 -22.66 15.95
N ALA A 262 -12.82 -22.74 14.64
CA ALA A 262 -12.90 -21.55 13.80
C ALA A 262 -14.15 -20.73 14.12
N LEU A 263 -15.28 -21.37 14.37
CA LEU A 263 -16.52 -20.72 14.79
C LEU A 263 -16.33 -19.94 16.09
N PHE A 264 -15.86 -20.60 17.14
CA PHE A 264 -15.66 -19.93 18.44
C PHE A 264 -14.54 -18.89 18.38
N GLY A 265 -13.47 -19.14 17.61
CA GLY A 265 -12.40 -18.18 17.41
C GLY A 265 -12.86 -16.91 16.69
N SER A 266 -13.69 -17.02 15.66
CA SER A 266 -14.27 -15.87 14.96
C SER A 266 -15.28 -15.11 15.83
N ILE A 267 -16.14 -15.79 16.55
CA ILE A 267 -17.08 -15.16 17.51
C ILE A 267 -16.29 -14.40 18.59
N ALA A 268 -15.25 -15.00 19.17
CA ALA A 268 -14.41 -14.32 20.15
C ALA A 268 -13.69 -13.08 19.58
N ALA A 269 -13.24 -13.16 18.33
CA ALA A 269 -12.62 -12.01 17.65
C ALA A 269 -13.63 -10.87 17.47
N PHE A 270 -14.83 -11.17 16.99
CA PHE A 270 -15.89 -10.15 16.83
C PHE A 270 -16.36 -9.59 18.18
N ALA A 271 -16.47 -10.43 19.23
CA ALA A 271 -16.76 -9.97 20.59
C ALA A 271 -15.66 -9.04 21.12
N GLY A 272 -14.39 -9.32 20.82
CA GLY A 272 -13.26 -8.44 21.14
C GLY A 272 -13.37 -7.09 20.41
N ILE A 273 -13.71 -7.09 19.13
CA ILE A 273 -13.96 -5.87 18.35
C ILE A 273 -15.13 -5.08 18.95
N ALA A 274 -16.24 -5.75 19.25
CA ALA A 274 -17.41 -5.14 19.90
C ALA A 274 -17.06 -4.49 21.25
N LEU A 275 -16.26 -5.19 22.06
CA LEU A 275 -15.80 -4.67 23.34
C LEU A 275 -14.94 -3.40 23.14
N VAL A 276 -14.01 -3.39 22.17
CA VAL A 276 -13.18 -2.23 21.86
C VAL A 276 -14.05 -1.04 21.42
N ILE A 277 -15.03 -1.28 20.54
CA ILE A 277 -15.98 -0.25 20.08
C ILE A 277 -16.74 0.34 21.27
N ALA A 278 -17.26 -0.49 22.15
CA ALA A 278 -18.04 -0.08 23.31
C ALA A 278 -17.19 0.67 24.35
N VAL A 279 -16.00 0.16 24.68
CA VAL A 279 -15.09 0.77 25.66
C VAL A 279 -14.56 2.12 25.18
N MET A 280 -14.24 2.23 23.88
CA MET A 280 -13.76 3.48 23.27
C MET A 280 -14.90 4.47 22.95
N GLY A 281 -16.17 4.10 23.17
CA GLY A 281 -17.32 4.94 22.87
C GLY A 281 -17.48 5.27 21.38
N LEU A 282 -16.90 4.45 20.51
CA LEU A 282 -16.90 4.68 19.06
C LEU A 282 -18.31 4.62 18.45
N ASP A 283 -19.25 3.96 19.14
CA ASP A 283 -20.69 3.93 18.80
C ASP A 283 -21.44 5.23 19.12
N LYS A 284 -20.86 6.10 19.99
CA LYS A 284 -21.53 7.30 20.53
C LYS A 284 -21.03 8.64 20.02
N GLY A 285 -20.04 8.68 19.17
CA GLY A 285 -19.55 9.94 18.61
C GLY A 285 -18.03 10.05 18.48
N GLY A 286 -17.26 9.37 19.31
CA GLY A 286 -15.80 9.26 19.22
C GLY A 286 -15.06 10.61 19.29
N LEU A 287 -13.92 10.66 18.61
CA LEU A 287 -13.07 11.85 18.51
C LEU A 287 -13.67 12.90 17.56
N PRO A 288 -13.38 14.20 17.74
CA PRO A 288 -13.79 15.24 16.79
C PRO A 288 -13.41 14.87 15.35
N ILE A 289 -14.34 15.03 14.42
CA ILE A 289 -14.12 14.69 13.01
C ILE A 289 -13.19 15.73 12.39
N VAL A 290 -12.11 15.28 11.78
CA VAL A 290 -11.22 16.09 10.95
C VAL A 290 -11.39 15.67 9.49
N ASP A 291 -11.87 16.60 8.66
CA ASP A 291 -12.07 16.36 7.23
C ASP A 291 -10.71 16.02 6.56
N THR A 292 -10.72 15.03 5.69
CA THR A 292 -9.53 14.61 4.93
C THR A 292 -8.97 15.71 4.04
N ARG A 293 -9.77 16.72 3.70
CA ARG A 293 -9.33 17.93 2.97
C ARG A 293 -8.34 18.78 3.78
N SER A 294 -8.39 18.68 5.11
CA SER A 294 -7.43 19.37 6.00
C SER A 294 -6.12 18.59 6.16
N TRP A 295 -6.08 17.34 5.71
CA TRP A 295 -4.86 16.55 5.77
C TRP A 295 -3.89 17.02 4.70
N GLY A 296 -2.60 16.98 5.01
CA GLY A 296 -1.60 17.40 4.04
C GLY A 296 -0.18 17.04 4.45
N GLY A 297 0.76 17.44 3.62
CA GLY A 297 2.17 17.29 3.92
C GLY A 297 2.62 15.82 4.00
N LEU A 298 3.57 15.55 4.87
CA LEU A 298 4.12 14.22 5.10
C LEU A 298 3.06 13.23 5.57
N LEU A 299 2.05 13.69 6.33
CA LEU A 299 0.91 12.86 6.73
C LEU A 299 0.24 12.21 5.53
N VAL A 300 -0.16 12.99 4.55
CA VAL A 300 -0.82 12.46 3.33
C VAL A 300 0.14 11.59 2.52
N THR A 301 1.40 12.02 2.37
CA THR A 301 2.43 11.23 1.69
C THR A 301 2.55 9.82 2.29
N LEU A 302 2.61 9.72 3.62
CA LEU A 302 2.71 8.44 4.32
C LEU A 302 1.40 7.63 4.24
N VAL A 303 0.25 8.27 4.43
CA VAL A 303 -1.05 7.59 4.32
C VAL A 303 -1.23 6.99 2.93
N VAL A 304 -0.98 7.77 1.88
CA VAL A 304 -1.14 7.31 0.49
C VAL A 304 -0.14 6.20 0.16
N SER A 305 1.13 6.38 0.51
CA SER A 305 2.16 5.39 0.17
C SER A 305 1.98 4.08 0.95
N VAL A 306 1.80 4.14 2.28
CA VAL A 306 1.66 2.93 3.11
C VAL A 306 0.39 2.17 2.75
N THR A 307 -0.75 2.87 2.63
CA THR A 307 -2.01 2.23 2.23
C THR A 307 -1.93 1.65 0.82
N GLY A 308 -1.35 2.40 -0.13
CA GLY A 308 -1.15 1.93 -1.50
C GLY A 308 -0.25 0.68 -1.56
N ILE A 309 0.88 0.66 -0.84
CA ILE A 309 1.78 -0.50 -0.74
C ILE A 309 1.05 -1.71 -0.15
N VAL A 310 0.41 -1.53 1.01
CA VAL A 310 -0.27 -2.63 1.73
C VAL A 310 -1.43 -3.18 0.91
N ALA A 311 -2.28 -2.32 0.35
CA ALA A 311 -3.44 -2.75 -0.41
C ALA A 311 -3.08 -3.34 -1.80
N SER A 312 -2.00 -2.88 -2.43
CA SER A 312 -1.56 -3.40 -3.72
C SER A 312 -1.03 -4.84 -3.67
N MET A 313 -0.53 -5.29 -2.50
CA MET A 313 0.04 -6.64 -2.35
C MET A 313 -1.00 -7.76 -2.53
N PRO A 314 -2.13 -7.78 -1.81
CA PRO A 314 -3.16 -8.80 -2.02
C PRO A 314 -3.75 -8.73 -3.43
N VAL A 315 -3.98 -7.52 -3.97
CA VAL A 315 -4.45 -7.34 -5.36
C VAL A 315 -3.46 -7.96 -6.34
N GLY A 316 -2.17 -7.65 -6.18
CA GLY A 316 -1.10 -8.21 -7.03
C GLY A 316 -1.00 -9.74 -6.95
N MET A 317 -1.13 -10.31 -5.74
CA MET A 317 -1.10 -11.77 -5.56
C MET A 317 -2.30 -12.45 -6.23
N ILE A 318 -3.51 -11.93 -6.04
CA ILE A 318 -4.74 -12.46 -6.63
C ILE A 318 -4.65 -12.43 -8.16
N LEU A 319 -4.25 -11.30 -8.74
CA LEU A 319 -4.11 -11.13 -10.18
C LEU A 319 -3.00 -12.02 -10.78
N ALA A 320 -1.85 -12.15 -10.10
CA ALA A 320 -0.76 -13.02 -10.54
C ALA A 320 -1.17 -14.50 -10.57
N LEU A 321 -1.92 -14.96 -9.56
CA LEU A 321 -2.49 -16.30 -9.51
C LEU A 321 -3.60 -16.46 -10.54
N GLY A 322 -4.48 -15.48 -10.68
CA GLY A 322 -5.57 -15.48 -11.65
C GLY A 322 -5.06 -15.59 -13.10
N ARG A 323 -3.97 -14.90 -13.46
CA ARG A 323 -3.32 -15.01 -14.76
C ARG A 323 -2.81 -16.44 -15.07
N ARG A 324 -2.52 -17.24 -14.04
CA ARG A 324 -2.10 -18.64 -14.15
C ARG A 324 -3.25 -19.65 -14.01
N SER A 325 -4.46 -19.19 -13.79
CA SER A 325 -5.63 -20.05 -13.62
C SER A 325 -5.92 -20.88 -14.86
N THR A 326 -6.36 -22.11 -14.63
CA THR A 326 -6.90 -22.99 -15.68
C THR A 326 -8.31 -22.61 -16.11
N ILE A 327 -9.03 -21.80 -15.29
CA ILE A 327 -10.38 -21.31 -15.59
C ILE A 327 -10.24 -20.14 -16.56
N PRO A 328 -10.72 -20.26 -17.83
CA PRO A 328 -10.50 -19.26 -18.86
C PRO A 328 -11.01 -17.87 -18.49
N LEU A 329 -12.17 -17.77 -17.86
CA LEU A 329 -12.76 -16.49 -17.44
C LEU A 329 -11.86 -15.74 -16.46
N ILE A 330 -11.36 -16.41 -15.41
CA ILE A 330 -10.47 -15.80 -14.42
C ILE A 330 -9.17 -15.36 -15.07
N ARG A 331 -8.62 -16.20 -15.95
CA ARG A 331 -7.37 -15.89 -16.66
C ARG A 331 -7.52 -14.67 -17.56
N VAL A 332 -8.57 -14.64 -18.40
CA VAL A 332 -8.81 -13.50 -19.32
C VAL A 332 -9.05 -12.23 -18.55
N PHE A 333 -9.90 -12.26 -17.52
CA PHE A 333 -10.15 -11.10 -16.65
C PHE A 333 -8.85 -10.58 -16.03
N SER A 334 -8.03 -11.46 -15.45
CA SER A 334 -6.77 -11.05 -14.81
C SER A 334 -5.79 -10.47 -15.81
N ILE A 335 -5.69 -11.04 -17.02
CA ILE A 335 -4.84 -10.48 -18.08
C ILE A 335 -5.35 -9.10 -18.50
N ALA A 336 -6.64 -8.98 -18.83
CA ALA A 336 -7.23 -7.73 -19.27
C ALA A 336 -7.08 -6.63 -18.21
N PHE A 337 -7.31 -6.96 -16.93
CA PHE A 337 -7.11 -6.05 -15.82
C PHE A 337 -5.66 -5.56 -15.74
N ILE A 338 -4.69 -6.48 -15.71
CA ILE A 338 -3.27 -6.13 -15.59
C ILE A 338 -2.83 -5.24 -16.77
N GLU A 339 -3.15 -5.63 -17.99
CA GLU A 339 -2.73 -4.90 -19.20
C GLU A 339 -3.40 -3.51 -19.26
N PHE A 340 -4.69 -3.40 -18.90
CA PHE A 340 -5.40 -2.13 -18.84
C PHE A 340 -4.75 -1.16 -17.85
N TRP A 341 -4.58 -1.57 -16.59
CA TRP A 341 -4.03 -0.70 -15.56
C TRP A 341 -2.57 -0.33 -15.78
N ARG A 342 -1.80 -1.17 -16.44
CA ARG A 342 -0.40 -0.88 -16.82
C ARG A 342 -0.29 -0.05 -18.09
N GLY A 343 -1.29 -0.08 -18.95
CA GLY A 343 -1.34 0.73 -20.17
C GLY A 343 -1.79 2.19 -19.95
N VAL A 344 -2.43 2.47 -18.81
CA VAL A 344 -2.94 3.80 -18.49
C VAL A 344 -1.98 4.53 -17.53
N PRO A 345 -1.64 5.82 -17.75
CA PRO A 345 -0.84 6.59 -16.82
C PRO A 345 -1.53 6.75 -15.45
N LEU A 346 -0.76 6.72 -14.35
CA LEU A 346 -1.32 6.88 -13.00
C LEU A 346 -2.12 8.19 -12.86
N ILE A 347 -1.67 9.26 -13.47
CA ILE A 347 -2.39 10.55 -13.45
C ILE A 347 -3.82 10.42 -13.98
N THR A 348 -4.03 9.68 -15.07
CA THR A 348 -5.35 9.43 -15.65
C THR A 348 -6.22 8.62 -14.69
N VAL A 349 -5.62 7.65 -14.00
CA VAL A 349 -6.30 6.86 -12.96
C VAL A 349 -6.79 7.75 -11.82
N LEU A 350 -5.96 8.69 -11.38
CA LEU A 350 -6.31 9.63 -10.30
C LEU A 350 -7.48 10.55 -10.72
N PHE A 351 -7.45 11.06 -11.95
CA PHE A 351 -8.57 11.83 -12.51
C PHE A 351 -9.84 11.00 -12.58
N PHE A 352 -9.76 9.78 -13.10
CA PHE A 352 -10.91 8.87 -13.15
C PHE A 352 -11.48 8.62 -11.76
N ALA A 353 -10.63 8.25 -10.80
CA ALA A 353 -11.07 7.97 -9.44
C ALA A 353 -11.72 9.19 -8.76
N THR A 354 -11.22 10.40 -9.03
CA THR A 354 -11.69 11.61 -8.35
C THR A 354 -12.93 12.20 -9.01
N TYR A 355 -12.96 12.32 -10.33
CA TYR A 355 -13.98 13.07 -11.06
C TYR A 355 -15.00 12.18 -11.77
N MET A 356 -14.59 11.04 -12.29
CA MET A 356 -15.49 10.18 -13.05
C MET A 356 -16.18 9.12 -12.19
N LEU A 357 -15.46 8.48 -11.25
CA LEU A 357 -16.03 7.43 -10.41
C LEU A 357 -17.32 7.88 -9.69
N PRO A 358 -17.45 9.09 -9.13
CA PRO A 358 -18.68 9.54 -8.51
C PRO A 358 -19.88 9.55 -9.43
N LEU A 359 -19.69 9.71 -10.74
CA LEU A 359 -20.78 9.72 -11.72
C LEU A 359 -21.40 8.33 -11.95
N PHE A 360 -20.66 7.27 -11.62
CA PHE A 360 -21.10 5.89 -11.73
C PHE A 360 -21.68 5.32 -10.43
N LEU A 361 -21.54 6.07 -9.31
CA LEU A 361 -22.06 5.64 -8.02
C LEU A 361 -23.54 6.08 -7.90
N PRO A 362 -24.39 5.28 -7.25
CA PRO A 362 -25.78 5.69 -6.97
C PRO A 362 -25.81 7.00 -6.19
N GLY A 363 -26.78 7.89 -6.50
CA GLY A 363 -26.79 9.29 -6.08
C GLY A 363 -26.68 9.60 -4.58
N ASN A 364 -26.90 8.60 -3.71
CA ASN A 364 -26.79 8.74 -2.25
C ASN A 364 -25.46 8.21 -1.69
N PHE A 365 -24.59 7.63 -2.53
CA PHE A 365 -23.34 7.05 -2.10
C PHE A 365 -22.15 7.95 -2.44
N THR A 366 -21.69 8.71 -1.45
CA THR A 366 -20.51 9.58 -1.60
C THR A 366 -19.29 8.95 -0.93
N VAL A 367 -18.27 8.66 -1.72
CA VAL A 367 -16.97 8.19 -1.20
C VAL A 367 -16.04 9.38 -1.03
N ASP A 368 -15.38 9.47 0.10
CA ASP A 368 -14.36 10.48 0.38
C ASP A 368 -13.30 10.56 -0.73
N GLY A 369 -12.84 11.78 -1.07
CA GLY A 369 -11.89 12.02 -2.16
C GLY A 369 -10.56 11.28 -1.97
N LEU A 370 -10.03 11.29 -0.75
CA LEU A 370 -8.78 10.58 -0.42
C LEU A 370 -8.97 9.06 -0.57
N VAL A 371 -10.09 8.51 -0.12
CA VAL A 371 -10.39 7.07 -0.25
C VAL A 371 -10.47 6.65 -1.71
N ARG A 372 -11.09 7.46 -2.58
CA ARG A 372 -11.14 7.19 -4.03
C ARG A 372 -9.74 7.12 -4.64
N VAL A 373 -8.87 8.05 -4.27
CA VAL A 373 -7.47 8.07 -4.71
C VAL A 373 -6.72 6.84 -4.20
N LEU A 374 -6.90 6.46 -2.93
CA LEU A 374 -6.29 5.26 -2.34
C LEU A 374 -6.69 3.98 -3.09
N ILE A 375 -7.96 3.84 -3.46
CA ILE A 375 -8.44 2.70 -4.26
C ILE A 375 -7.77 2.69 -5.63
N GLY A 376 -7.75 3.84 -6.33
CA GLY A 376 -7.11 3.96 -7.64
C GLY A 376 -5.63 3.57 -7.62
N ILE A 377 -4.88 4.08 -6.64
CA ILE A 377 -3.47 3.77 -6.43
C ILE A 377 -3.26 2.29 -6.10
N ALA A 378 -4.10 1.70 -5.25
CA ALA A 378 -3.99 0.30 -4.86
C ALA A 378 -4.21 -0.64 -6.06
N LEU A 379 -5.18 -0.36 -6.91
CA LEU A 379 -5.46 -1.14 -8.13
C LEU A 379 -4.34 -0.97 -9.15
N PHE A 380 -3.87 0.25 -9.37
CA PHE A 380 -2.74 0.55 -10.26
C PHE A 380 -1.46 -0.18 -9.81
N ALA A 381 -1.02 0.05 -8.58
CA ALA A 381 0.17 -0.58 -8.03
C ALA A 381 0.01 -2.12 -7.94
N GLY A 382 -1.21 -2.60 -7.68
CA GLY A 382 -1.55 -4.02 -7.68
C GLY A 382 -1.31 -4.68 -9.03
N ALA A 383 -1.64 -4.03 -10.15
CA ALA A 383 -1.39 -4.52 -11.48
C ALA A 383 0.12 -4.64 -11.80
N TYR A 384 0.92 -3.65 -11.38
CA TYR A 384 2.40 -3.72 -11.49
C TYR A 384 2.99 -4.82 -10.61
N ASN A 385 2.55 -4.91 -9.36
CA ASN A 385 3.00 -5.96 -8.43
C ASN A 385 2.59 -7.35 -8.92
N ALA A 386 1.46 -7.51 -9.61
CA ALA A 386 1.05 -8.77 -10.21
C ALA A 386 2.08 -9.31 -11.21
N GLU A 387 2.63 -8.44 -12.07
CA GLU A 387 3.69 -8.83 -13.01
C GLU A 387 5.00 -9.20 -12.31
N VAL A 388 5.39 -8.43 -11.29
CA VAL A 388 6.56 -8.75 -10.48
C VAL A 388 6.40 -10.12 -9.81
N ILE A 389 5.25 -10.37 -9.16
CA ILE A 389 4.94 -11.64 -8.49
C ILE A 389 4.85 -12.78 -9.50
N ARG A 390 4.28 -12.54 -10.70
CA ARG A 390 4.24 -13.53 -11.78
C ARG A 390 5.65 -13.95 -12.20
N GLY A 391 6.58 -13.00 -12.33
CA GLY A 391 8.00 -13.29 -12.57
C GLY A 391 8.59 -14.18 -11.49
N GLY A 392 8.30 -13.91 -10.22
CA GLY A 392 8.70 -14.74 -9.09
C GLY A 392 8.14 -16.17 -9.13
N LEU A 393 6.85 -16.28 -9.47
CA LEU A 393 6.20 -17.59 -9.62
C LEU A 393 6.80 -18.42 -10.77
N GLN A 394 7.29 -17.77 -11.82
CA GLN A 394 7.97 -18.45 -12.94
C GLN A 394 9.40 -18.89 -12.58
N ALA A 395 10.05 -18.18 -11.65
CA ALA A 395 11.40 -18.52 -11.18
C ALA A 395 11.44 -19.72 -10.21
N VAL A 396 10.29 -20.17 -9.67
CA VAL A 396 10.21 -21.36 -8.84
C VAL A 396 10.28 -22.61 -9.72
N PRO A 397 11.22 -23.57 -9.46
CA PRO A 397 11.33 -24.81 -10.21
C PRO A 397 10.02 -25.61 -10.20
N ARG A 398 9.61 -26.14 -11.35
CA ARG A 398 8.35 -26.92 -11.51
C ARG A 398 8.32 -28.13 -10.57
N GLY A 399 9.43 -28.77 -10.34
CA GLY A 399 9.56 -29.93 -9.43
C GLY A 399 9.09 -29.65 -8.00
N GLN A 400 9.08 -28.38 -7.53
CA GLN A 400 8.54 -28.05 -6.21
C GLN A 400 7.01 -28.29 -6.15
N GLY A 401 6.30 -27.91 -7.21
CA GLY A 401 4.86 -28.16 -7.31
C GLY A 401 4.55 -29.65 -7.53
N GLU A 402 5.34 -30.33 -8.35
CA GLU A 402 5.17 -31.76 -8.65
C GLU A 402 5.41 -32.59 -7.38
N ALA A 403 6.48 -32.34 -6.63
CA ALA A 403 6.76 -32.99 -5.35
C ALA A 403 5.66 -32.77 -4.31
N ALA A 404 5.13 -31.54 -4.23
CA ALA A 404 4.01 -31.23 -3.35
C ALA A 404 2.74 -32.02 -3.71
N SER A 405 2.47 -32.15 -5.03
CA SER A 405 1.34 -32.93 -5.52
C SER A 405 1.53 -34.44 -5.26
N ALA A 406 2.74 -34.95 -5.38
CA ALA A 406 3.06 -36.34 -5.05
C ALA A 406 2.85 -36.65 -3.54
N LEU A 407 2.99 -35.64 -2.67
CA LEU A 407 2.68 -35.73 -1.23
C LEU A 407 1.18 -35.52 -0.92
N GLY A 408 0.32 -35.42 -1.93
CA GLY A 408 -1.13 -35.25 -1.76
C GLY A 408 -1.58 -33.87 -1.34
N LEU A 409 -0.75 -32.83 -1.47
CA LEU A 409 -1.14 -31.48 -1.16
C LEU A 409 -2.09 -30.89 -2.20
N SER A 410 -3.18 -30.28 -1.74
CA SER A 410 -4.11 -29.58 -2.64
C SER A 410 -3.45 -28.35 -3.27
N TYR A 411 -3.99 -27.86 -4.39
CA TYR A 411 -3.50 -26.68 -5.11
C TYR A 411 -3.25 -25.47 -4.19
N TRP A 412 -4.19 -25.14 -3.31
CA TRP A 412 -4.08 -24.02 -2.39
C TRP A 412 -2.99 -24.19 -1.33
N LYS A 413 -2.82 -25.44 -0.82
CA LYS A 413 -1.74 -25.76 0.12
C LYS A 413 -0.39 -25.72 -0.58
N THR A 414 -0.27 -26.30 -1.76
CA THR A 414 0.95 -26.23 -2.58
C THR A 414 1.33 -24.78 -2.89
N THR A 415 0.36 -23.99 -3.37
CA THR A 415 0.60 -22.59 -3.72
C THR A 415 0.95 -21.75 -2.48
N GLY A 416 0.17 -21.84 -1.41
CA GLY A 416 0.33 -20.99 -0.23
C GLY A 416 1.53 -21.34 0.65
N LEU A 417 1.84 -22.62 0.81
CA LEU A 417 2.88 -23.08 1.74
C LEU A 417 4.24 -23.28 1.08
N ILE A 418 4.28 -23.60 -0.22
CA ILE A 418 5.51 -23.99 -0.91
C ILE A 418 5.90 -22.99 -1.99
N VAL A 419 5.03 -22.75 -2.98
CA VAL A 419 5.38 -21.98 -4.17
C VAL A 419 5.40 -20.46 -3.90
N MET A 420 4.36 -19.92 -3.28
CA MET A 420 4.24 -18.47 -3.05
C MET A 420 5.35 -17.90 -2.14
N PRO A 421 5.72 -18.53 -1.02
CA PRO A 421 6.82 -18.02 -0.18
C PRO A 421 8.15 -17.96 -0.94
N GLN A 422 8.44 -18.98 -1.79
CA GLN A 422 9.64 -19.00 -2.61
C GLN A 422 9.57 -17.94 -3.72
N ALA A 423 8.42 -17.80 -4.39
CA ALA A 423 8.20 -16.80 -5.42
C ALA A 423 8.39 -15.37 -4.86
N LEU A 424 7.75 -15.05 -3.72
CA LEU A 424 7.90 -13.75 -3.08
C LEU A 424 9.34 -13.46 -2.68
N ARG A 425 10.05 -14.46 -2.13
CA ARG A 425 11.48 -14.32 -1.79
C ARG A 425 12.32 -13.89 -2.99
N ASN A 426 12.06 -14.45 -4.17
CA ASN A 426 12.81 -14.14 -5.38
C ASN A 426 12.57 -12.73 -5.92
N VAL A 427 11.44 -12.10 -5.58
CA VAL A 427 11.05 -10.79 -6.12
C VAL A 427 11.07 -9.65 -5.10
N ILE A 428 11.53 -9.90 -3.86
CA ILE A 428 11.62 -8.83 -2.84
C ILE A 428 12.32 -7.57 -3.37
N PRO A 429 13.49 -7.63 -4.05
CA PRO A 429 14.14 -6.42 -4.55
C PRO A 429 13.28 -5.66 -5.56
N ALA A 430 12.61 -6.37 -6.46
CA ALA A 430 11.74 -5.77 -7.46
C ALA A 430 10.47 -5.16 -6.82
N LEU A 431 9.88 -5.82 -5.82
CA LEU A 431 8.75 -5.27 -5.05
C LEU A 431 9.14 -3.99 -4.31
N VAL A 432 10.32 -3.97 -3.65
CA VAL A 432 10.77 -2.76 -2.97
C VAL A 432 11.03 -1.61 -3.96
N ASN A 433 11.55 -1.89 -5.15
CA ASN A 433 11.66 -0.87 -6.20
C ASN A 433 10.28 -0.32 -6.62
N SER A 434 9.28 -1.19 -6.73
CA SER A 434 7.89 -0.78 -6.97
C SER A 434 7.35 0.10 -5.83
N PHE A 435 7.66 -0.22 -4.57
CA PHE A 435 7.25 0.58 -3.40
C PHE A 435 7.95 1.95 -3.34
N ILE A 436 9.24 2.00 -3.69
CA ILE A 436 9.98 3.27 -3.80
C ILE A 436 9.39 4.15 -4.93
N ALA A 437 9.01 3.55 -6.05
CA ALA A 437 8.34 4.27 -7.13
C ALA A 437 6.99 4.83 -6.63
N LEU A 438 6.17 3.99 -6.00
CA LEU A 438 4.87 4.41 -5.45
C LEU A 438 5.01 5.54 -4.41
N PHE A 439 6.02 5.48 -3.54
CA PHE A 439 6.29 6.55 -2.59
C PHE A 439 6.58 7.90 -3.27
N LYS A 440 7.28 7.89 -4.41
CA LYS A 440 7.52 9.10 -5.20
C LYS A 440 6.27 9.53 -5.96
N ASP A 441 5.48 8.59 -6.45
CA ASP A 441 4.25 8.83 -7.21
C ASP A 441 3.14 9.48 -6.37
N THR A 442 3.28 9.50 -5.02
CA THR A 442 2.38 10.27 -4.15
C THR A 442 2.35 11.76 -4.53
N THR A 443 3.42 12.31 -5.13
CA THR A 443 3.46 13.70 -5.61
C THR A 443 2.42 14.01 -6.69
N LEU A 444 1.89 13.00 -7.37
CA LEU A 444 0.87 13.16 -8.40
C LEU A 444 -0.53 13.47 -7.82
N VAL A 445 -0.76 13.18 -6.54
CA VAL A 445 -2.09 13.43 -5.93
C VAL A 445 -2.42 14.92 -5.81
N LEU A 446 -1.41 15.79 -5.90
CA LEU A 446 -1.62 17.24 -5.99
C LEU A 446 -2.58 17.64 -7.12
N ILE A 447 -2.56 16.91 -8.24
CA ILE A 447 -3.38 17.19 -9.42
C ILE A 447 -4.88 17.06 -9.13
N VAL A 448 -5.22 16.22 -8.17
CA VAL A 448 -6.61 16.04 -7.70
C VAL A 448 -6.88 16.80 -6.39
N ALA A 449 -6.13 17.89 -6.17
CA ALA A 449 -6.26 18.80 -5.03
C ALA A 449 -6.04 18.14 -3.65
N ILE A 450 -5.24 17.07 -3.60
CA ILE A 450 -4.76 16.47 -2.36
C ILE A 450 -3.30 16.91 -2.16
N PHE A 451 -3.05 17.68 -1.09
CA PHE A 451 -1.75 18.31 -0.86
C PHE A 451 -0.83 17.36 -0.09
N ASP A 452 -0.05 16.55 -0.80
CA ASP A 452 1.07 15.79 -0.23
C ASP A 452 2.21 16.73 0.23
N LEU A 453 3.36 16.18 0.61
CA LEU A 453 4.52 16.97 1.05
C LEU A 453 4.98 17.98 -0.02
N LEU A 454 5.07 17.57 -1.28
CA LEU A 454 5.42 18.46 -2.38
C LEU A 454 4.31 19.48 -2.69
N GLY A 455 3.06 19.06 -2.56
CA GLY A 455 1.89 19.92 -2.74
C GLY A 455 1.83 21.03 -1.69
N GLN A 456 2.06 20.70 -0.41
CA GLN A 456 2.13 21.70 0.68
C GLN A 456 3.29 22.65 0.49
N LEU A 457 4.44 22.14 0.06
CA LEU A 457 5.57 23.02 -0.27
C LEU A 457 5.19 24.03 -1.36
N ARG A 458 4.60 23.57 -2.48
CA ARG A 458 4.18 24.46 -3.57
C ARG A 458 3.16 25.49 -3.12
N ALA A 459 2.20 25.09 -2.28
CA ALA A 459 1.23 26.01 -1.72
C ALA A 459 1.88 27.08 -0.84
N SER A 460 2.95 26.75 -0.10
CA SER A 460 3.64 27.66 0.78
C SER A 460 4.45 28.74 0.05
N PHE A 461 4.79 28.57 -1.22
CA PHE A 461 5.48 29.60 -2.01
C PHE A 461 4.61 30.84 -2.29
N ALA A 462 3.30 30.69 -2.21
CA ALA A 462 2.37 31.79 -2.38
C ALA A 462 2.26 32.70 -1.14
N ASP A 463 2.91 32.35 0.00
CA ASP A 463 2.88 33.15 1.22
C ASP A 463 3.76 34.40 1.06
N PRO A 464 3.18 35.64 1.05
CA PRO A 464 3.93 36.86 0.89
C PRO A 464 4.97 37.09 2.00
N ASN A 465 4.74 36.51 3.19
CA ASN A 465 5.66 36.66 4.33
C ASN A 465 6.98 35.92 4.14
N TRP A 466 7.04 34.99 3.20
CA TRP A 466 8.22 34.14 2.94
C TRP A 466 8.67 34.13 1.49
N ALA A 467 7.98 34.85 0.59
CA ALA A 467 8.30 34.87 -0.81
C ALA A 467 9.64 35.62 -1.07
N THR A 468 10.71 34.86 -1.32
CA THR A 468 12.04 35.34 -1.72
C THR A 468 12.56 34.52 -2.91
N PRO A 469 13.55 35.00 -3.67
CA PRO A 469 14.14 34.24 -4.77
C PRO A 469 14.71 32.88 -4.35
N THR A 470 15.17 32.74 -3.10
CA THR A 470 15.82 31.52 -2.57
C THR A 470 14.87 30.56 -1.89
N THR A 471 13.63 30.98 -1.54
CA THR A 471 12.62 30.17 -0.86
C THR A 471 12.26 28.93 -1.66
N LEU A 472 12.09 29.07 -2.98
CA LEU A 472 11.77 27.96 -3.89
C LEU A 472 12.83 26.85 -3.82
N PHE A 473 14.10 27.21 -3.98
CA PHE A 473 15.22 26.27 -3.97
C PHE A 473 15.43 25.64 -2.59
N THR A 474 15.24 26.41 -1.51
CA THR A 474 15.31 25.92 -0.12
C THR A 474 14.22 24.87 0.14
N GLY A 475 12.99 25.18 -0.26
CA GLY A 475 11.87 24.27 -0.10
C GLY A 475 12.04 22.96 -0.87
N PHE A 476 12.49 23.02 -2.13
CA PHE A 476 12.77 21.80 -2.90
C PHE A 476 13.95 21.02 -2.32
N ALA A 477 14.99 21.67 -1.80
CA ALA A 477 16.10 20.99 -1.13
C ALA A 477 15.59 20.25 0.13
N PHE A 478 14.80 20.90 0.97
CA PHE A 478 14.19 20.30 2.16
C PHE A 478 13.34 19.07 1.80
N THR A 479 12.40 19.24 0.88
CA THR A 479 11.51 18.16 0.45
C THR A 479 12.30 17.02 -0.19
N GLY A 480 13.28 17.34 -1.04
CA GLY A 480 14.18 16.38 -1.65
C GLY A 480 14.96 15.54 -0.64
N ILE A 481 15.44 16.17 0.46
CA ILE A 481 16.11 15.45 1.55
C ILE A 481 15.15 14.47 2.21
N ILE A 482 13.91 14.86 2.50
CA ILE A 482 12.92 13.95 3.11
C ILE A 482 12.66 12.77 2.20
N TYR A 483 12.34 13.00 0.91
CA TYR A 483 12.13 11.90 -0.04
C TYR A 483 13.38 11.01 -0.16
N PHE A 484 14.57 11.61 -0.18
CA PHE A 484 15.82 10.86 -0.23
C PHE A 484 15.99 9.95 0.99
N VAL A 485 15.75 10.44 2.22
CA VAL A 485 15.89 9.65 3.45
C VAL A 485 14.98 8.42 3.40
N PHE A 486 13.70 8.59 3.05
CA PHE A 486 12.77 7.47 2.95
C PHE A 486 13.15 6.48 1.83
N CYS A 487 13.42 6.96 0.63
CA CYS A 487 13.77 6.11 -0.51
C CYS A 487 15.10 5.38 -0.29
N PHE A 488 16.11 6.08 0.25
CA PHE A 488 17.41 5.49 0.58
C PHE A 488 17.27 4.43 1.68
N GLY A 489 16.49 4.73 2.72
CA GLY A 489 16.19 3.78 3.79
C GLY A 489 15.55 2.49 3.26
N MET A 490 14.51 2.61 2.41
CA MET A 490 13.87 1.46 1.77
C MET A 490 14.86 0.68 0.90
N SER A 491 15.67 1.36 0.09
CA SER A 491 16.66 0.74 -0.78
C SER A 491 17.73 -0.03 0.02
N ARG A 492 18.27 0.59 1.07
CA ARG A 492 19.27 -0.06 1.95
C ARG A 492 18.71 -1.26 2.68
N TYR A 493 17.46 -1.15 3.14
CA TYR A 493 16.77 -2.28 3.76
C TYR A 493 16.55 -3.44 2.77
N SER A 494 16.16 -3.15 1.54
CA SER A 494 16.02 -4.15 0.48
C SER A 494 17.32 -4.93 0.25
N LEU A 495 18.44 -4.23 0.11
CA LEU A 495 19.76 -4.85 -0.05
C LEU A 495 20.14 -5.70 1.17
N PHE A 496 19.82 -5.27 2.38
CA PHE A 496 20.03 -6.04 3.59
C PHE A 496 19.25 -7.36 3.58
N VAL A 497 17.96 -7.30 3.24
CA VAL A 497 17.09 -8.49 3.15
C VAL A 497 17.57 -9.43 2.06
N GLU A 498 17.92 -8.90 0.88
CA GLU A 498 18.41 -9.69 -0.25
C GLU A 498 19.69 -10.47 0.12
N ARG A 499 20.68 -9.79 0.67
CA ARG A 499 21.94 -10.44 1.13
C ARG A 499 21.67 -11.56 2.12
N ARG A 500 20.75 -11.35 3.03
CA ARG A 500 20.38 -12.33 4.03
C ARG A 500 19.64 -13.53 3.44
N LEU A 501 18.75 -13.30 2.50
CA LEU A 501 18.01 -14.37 1.83
C LEU A 501 18.90 -15.20 0.90
N ASN A 502 19.93 -14.59 0.32
CA ASN A 502 20.86 -15.24 -0.59
C ASN A 502 22.12 -15.83 0.12
N ALA A 503 22.27 -15.65 1.42
CA ALA A 503 23.42 -16.14 2.17
C ALA A 503 23.66 -17.67 2.01
N HIS A 504 22.61 -18.44 1.75
CA HIS A 504 22.70 -19.89 1.53
C HIS A 504 23.04 -20.30 0.09
N LYS A 505 23.10 -19.35 -0.86
CA LYS A 505 23.48 -19.64 -2.26
C LYS A 505 24.98 -19.51 -2.53
N ASN A 506 25.72 -18.95 -1.57
CA ASN A 506 27.16 -18.70 -1.67
C ASN A 506 28.00 -19.71 -0.86
N VAL A 507 27.44 -20.88 -0.53
CA VAL A 507 28.13 -22.00 0.07
C VAL A 507 28.31 -23.11 -0.96
#